data_58f36cf8dbbc4ca7b4a646f3c19b9a7a
#
_entry.id   58f36cf8dbbc4ca7b4a646f3c19b9a7a
#
_cell.length_a   1.000
_cell.length_b   1.000
_cell.length_c   1.000
_cell.angle_alpha   90.00
_cell.angle_beta   90.00
_cell.angle_gamma   90.00
#
_symmetry.space_group_name_H-M   'P 1'
#
loop_
_entity.id
_entity.type
_entity.pdbx_description
1 polymer ?
#
loop_
_entity_poly.entity_id
_entity_poly.type
_entity_poly.pdbx_seq_one_letter_code
_entity_poly.pdbx_strand_id
1 'polypeptide(L)'
;MPESDESTPSLHMDQPDDTDSLLSPQLALTADPPSSNQSPQVIFPHSMTTRSHHGIVKPNPKYALSTTYSSSIPREPMSVQATLAHPGWEVAMNEELTALHQNQTWILVPRTSDMHVIGSKWVLKTKLKPDGSLDRLKARVVAKGFHQIDGIDFTETFSLVVKPSTIRMVITGALVQQWSIRQLDVKNAFLYGFLSEDIFMEQPPGMSDSQYPTHVCKLQRALYGLKQAPRAWFDWFNTFLLKYGFFCSLADPSLFISHTDHGSLILLLYVDDILLTGSNATLVT
;
A
#
# COMPACT_ATOMS: atom_id res chain seq x y z
N MET A 1 -35.90 -45.48 26.75
CA MET A 1 -35.70 -45.44 28.20
C MET A 1 -34.49 -46.19 28.63
N PRO A 2 -33.65 -45.70 29.57
CA PRO A 2 -33.66 -44.41 30.29
C PRO A 2 -32.50 -43.51 29.86
N GLU A 3 -32.56 -42.21 29.86
CA GLU A 3 -32.31 -41.15 30.86
C GLU A 3 -31.13 -41.38 31.80
N SER A 4 -30.11 -40.53 31.72
CA SER A 4 -29.37 -40.04 32.86
C SER A 4 -28.75 -38.68 32.51
N ASP A 5 -29.26 -37.71 33.19
CA ASP A 5 -28.80 -36.44 33.68
C ASP A 5 -27.34 -36.45 34.08
N GLU A 6 -26.61 -35.40 33.76
CA GLU A 6 -25.59 -34.87 34.69
C GLU A 6 -25.27 -33.40 34.40
N SER A 7 -25.47 -32.66 35.38
CA SER A 7 -25.46 -31.27 35.74
C SER A 7 -24.08 -30.58 35.58
N THR A 8 -24.17 -29.33 35.15
CA THR A 8 -23.18 -28.24 35.29
C THR A 8 -22.79 -27.94 36.75
N PRO A 9 -21.59 -27.42 36.97
CA PRO A 9 -21.36 -26.47 38.06
C PRO A 9 -20.90 -25.12 37.53
N SER A 10 -21.68 -24.11 37.87
CA SER A 10 -21.37 -22.69 37.86
C SER A 10 -20.31 -22.37 38.93
N LEU A 11 -19.24 -21.67 38.52
CA LEU A 11 -18.32 -21.03 39.44
C LEU A 11 -18.58 -19.52 39.46
N HIS A 12 -19.15 -19.10 40.59
CA HIS A 12 -19.19 -17.74 41.10
C HIS A 12 -17.76 -17.34 41.52
N MET A 13 -17.33 -16.18 41.12
CA MET A 13 -16.20 -15.49 41.77
C MET A 13 -16.58 -14.03 42.04
N ASP A 14 -16.43 -13.74 43.31
CA ASP A 14 -16.77 -12.55 44.06
C ASP A 14 -16.10 -11.26 43.55
N GLN A 15 -16.85 -10.18 43.63
CA GLN A 15 -16.33 -8.81 43.72
C GLN A 15 -15.97 -8.50 45.19
N PRO A 16 -14.99 -7.66 45.43
CA PRO A 16 -14.96 -6.86 46.65
C PRO A 16 -15.37 -5.42 46.37
N ASP A 17 -16.41 -4.99 47.07
CA ASP A 17 -16.70 -3.60 47.41
C ASP A 17 -15.56 -3.00 48.23
N ASP A 18 -15.20 -1.77 47.92
CA ASP A 18 -14.71 -0.84 48.96
C ASP A 18 -15.13 0.58 48.57
N THR A 19 -16.11 1.07 49.32
CA THR A 19 -16.48 2.44 49.53
C THR A 19 -15.47 3.09 50.47
N ASP A 20 -14.91 4.23 50.09
CA ASP A 20 -14.68 5.27 51.07
C ASP A 20 -14.81 6.68 50.49
N SER A 21 -15.53 7.45 51.22
CA SER A 21 -16.03 8.78 51.00
C SER A 21 -15.15 9.83 51.69
N LEU A 22 -15.39 11.09 51.30
CA LEU A 22 -15.13 12.36 52.00
C LEU A 22 -13.76 13.04 51.71
N LEU A 23 -13.72 14.22 51.14
CA LEU A 23 -13.98 15.54 51.69
C LEU A 23 -13.51 16.64 50.71
N SER A 24 -14.41 17.49 50.32
CA SER A 24 -14.05 18.84 49.82
C SER A 24 -13.76 19.79 51.00
N PRO A 25 -12.98 20.83 50.77
CA PRO A 25 -13.39 22.14 51.26
C PRO A 25 -13.39 23.21 50.17
N GLN A 26 -14.49 23.96 50.12
CA GLN A 26 -14.61 25.31 49.62
C GLN A 26 -13.94 26.31 50.53
N LEU A 27 -13.34 27.35 49.95
CA LEU A 27 -13.24 28.73 50.50
C LEU A 27 -12.68 29.62 49.38
N ALA A 28 -13.48 30.44 48.81
CA ALA A 28 -13.82 31.84 49.06
C ALA A 28 -12.95 32.84 48.29
N LEU A 29 -13.68 33.63 47.54
CA LEU A 29 -13.38 34.81 46.75
C LEU A 29 -12.51 35.86 47.47
N THR A 30 -11.61 36.56 46.72
CA THR A 30 -11.68 38.01 46.52
C THR A 30 -10.56 38.52 45.56
N ALA A 31 -10.96 39.49 44.74
CA ALA A 31 -10.20 40.63 44.19
C ALA A 31 -9.34 40.50 42.91
N ASP A 32 -9.82 41.15 41.85
CA ASP A 32 -9.13 41.62 40.61
C ASP A 32 -8.24 42.87 40.87
N PRO A 33 -7.60 43.41 39.79
CA PRO A 33 -6.45 42.96 38.98
C PRO A 33 -5.26 43.95 39.09
N PRO A 34 -4.19 43.82 38.36
CA PRO A 34 -4.04 44.49 37.08
C PRO A 34 -3.29 43.74 35.96
N SER A 35 -3.61 44.15 34.75
CA SER A 35 -3.09 43.77 33.46
C SER A 35 -1.57 43.85 33.32
N SER A 36 -0.98 42.80 32.75
CA SER A 36 0.13 42.91 31.81
C SER A 36 0.18 41.70 30.90
N ASN A 37 0.02 41.95 29.61
CA ASN A 37 0.22 41.01 28.53
C ASN A 37 1.64 40.47 28.53
N GLN A 38 1.83 39.20 28.90
CA GLN A 38 2.94 38.39 28.46
C GLN A 38 2.51 36.93 28.52
N SER A 39 2.37 36.31 27.32
CA SER A 39 2.19 34.89 27.15
C SER A 39 3.37 34.13 27.76
N PRO A 40 3.19 33.08 28.57
CA PRO A 40 4.30 32.26 29.02
C PRO A 40 4.81 31.44 27.83
N GLN A 41 6.03 31.76 27.38
CA GLN A 41 6.80 30.84 26.55
C GLN A 41 7.17 29.61 27.39
N VAL A 42 6.63 28.49 27.04
CA VAL A 42 7.05 27.19 27.56
C VAL A 42 8.43 26.88 26.98
N ILE A 43 9.46 27.20 27.73
CA ILE A 43 10.85 26.82 27.43
C ILE A 43 10.99 25.37 27.82
N PHE A 44 10.99 24.45 26.83
CA PHE A 44 11.46 23.09 27.04
C PHE A 44 13.00 23.13 27.05
N PRO A 45 13.66 22.73 28.15
CA PRO A 45 15.12 22.69 28.18
C PRO A 45 15.60 21.39 27.54
N HIS A 46 15.56 21.28 26.21
CA HIS A 46 16.37 20.32 25.49
C HIS A 46 17.68 21.01 25.08
N SER A 47 18.70 20.84 25.90
CA SER A 47 20.07 21.32 25.60
C SER A 47 20.76 20.42 24.55
N MET A 48 20.14 20.16 23.42
CA MET A 48 20.85 19.62 22.29
C MET A 48 21.27 20.76 21.38
N THR A 49 22.46 21.30 21.63
CA THR A 49 23.09 22.29 20.77
C THR A 49 23.51 21.61 19.49
N THR A 50 22.72 21.76 18.43
CA THR A 50 23.06 21.19 17.12
C THR A 50 24.19 22.00 16.48
N ARG A 51 25.00 21.34 15.62
CA ARG A 51 26.12 22.02 14.92
C ARG A 51 25.67 23.23 14.10
N SER A 52 24.42 23.28 13.65
CA SER A 52 23.83 24.44 12.95
C SER A 52 23.71 25.67 13.85
N HIS A 53 23.57 25.51 15.17
CA HIS A 53 23.57 26.60 16.14
C HIS A 53 24.94 27.29 16.26
N HIS A 54 26.00 26.60 15.86
CA HIS A 54 27.36 27.14 15.78
C HIS A 54 27.76 27.55 14.36
N GLY A 55 26.79 27.76 13.45
CA GLY A 55 27.06 28.19 12.08
C GLY A 55 27.75 27.14 11.19
N ILE A 56 27.91 25.90 11.67
CA ILE A 56 28.50 24.81 10.88
C ILE A 56 27.43 24.16 10.05
N VAL A 57 27.13 24.72 8.89
CA VAL A 57 26.29 24.13 7.85
C VAL A 57 27.23 23.46 6.84
N LYS A 58 27.62 22.22 7.13
CA LYS A 58 28.39 21.43 6.16
C LYS A 58 27.39 20.50 5.45
N PRO A 59 27.08 20.72 4.16
CA PRO A 59 26.25 19.80 3.42
C PRO A 59 26.93 18.42 3.42
N ASN A 60 26.17 17.38 3.77
CA ASN A 60 26.69 16.02 3.70
C ASN A 60 26.71 15.59 2.22
N PRO A 61 27.91 15.45 1.59
CA PRO A 61 28.00 15.14 0.16
C PRO A 61 27.34 13.79 -0.19
N LYS A 62 27.17 12.90 0.79
CA LYS A 62 26.48 11.62 0.61
C LYS A 62 24.95 11.81 0.41
N TYR A 63 24.38 12.92 0.86
CA TYR A 63 22.96 13.27 0.73
C TYR A 63 22.75 14.63 0.05
N ALA A 64 23.81 15.29 -0.37
CA ALA A 64 23.74 16.45 -1.25
C ALA A 64 23.46 15.95 -2.67
N LEU A 65 22.27 15.44 -2.90
CA LEU A 65 21.70 15.34 -4.23
C LEU A 65 21.48 16.77 -4.72
N SER A 66 22.51 17.36 -5.34
CA SER A 66 22.32 18.50 -6.19
C SER A 66 21.52 18.02 -7.39
N THR A 67 20.21 18.04 -7.25
CA THR A 67 19.29 17.92 -8.38
C THR A 67 19.43 19.20 -9.20
N THR A 68 20.40 19.24 -10.08
CA THR A 68 20.39 20.13 -11.24
C THR A 68 19.22 19.66 -12.09
N TYR A 69 18.02 20.19 -11.82
CA TYR A 69 16.88 19.98 -12.68
C TYR A 69 17.22 20.62 -14.03
N SER A 70 17.43 19.80 -15.04
CA SER A 70 17.43 20.29 -16.40
C SER A 70 16.04 20.91 -16.64
N SER A 71 16.00 22.14 -17.11
CA SER A 71 14.74 22.85 -17.42
C SER A 71 13.89 22.15 -18.50
N SER A 72 14.45 21.14 -19.16
CA SER A 72 13.79 20.33 -20.19
C SER A 72 12.97 19.14 -19.64
N ILE A 73 13.08 18.82 -18.33
CA ILE A 73 12.36 17.69 -17.74
C ILE A 73 11.06 18.18 -17.14
N PRO A 74 9.89 17.68 -17.60
CA PRO A 74 8.59 18.05 -17.04
C PRO A 74 8.50 17.67 -15.57
N ARG A 75 8.13 18.64 -14.73
CA ARG A 75 7.81 18.38 -13.31
C ARG A 75 6.44 17.74 -13.18
N GLU A 76 6.24 17.00 -12.08
CA GLU A 76 4.93 16.46 -11.75
C GLU A 76 3.96 17.60 -11.44
N PRO A 77 2.83 17.72 -12.18
CA PRO A 77 1.83 18.74 -11.91
C PRO A 77 1.15 18.53 -10.54
N MET A 78 0.79 19.64 -9.90
CA MET A 78 0.14 19.60 -8.58
C MET A 78 -1.39 19.54 -8.66
N SER A 79 -1.99 19.74 -9.83
CA SER A 79 -3.44 19.71 -10.03
C SER A 79 -3.81 18.94 -11.30
N VAL A 80 -5.01 18.36 -11.32
CA VAL A 80 -5.55 17.64 -12.48
C VAL A 80 -5.64 18.57 -13.69
N GLN A 81 -6.05 19.83 -13.50
CA GLN A 81 -6.16 20.80 -14.57
C GLN A 81 -4.79 21.09 -15.22
N ALA A 82 -3.75 21.27 -14.40
CA ALA A 82 -2.38 21.46 -14.90
C ALA A 82 -1.85 20.20 -15.61
N THR A 83 -2.29 19.01 -15.16
CA THR A 83 -1.93 17.73 -15.78
C THR A 83 -2.53 17.62 -17.18
N LEU A 84 -3.82 17.90 -17.33
CA LEU A 84 -4.54 17.85 -18.60
C LEU A 84 -4.09 18.92 -19.59
N ALA A 85 -3.58 20.06 -19.10
CA ALA A 85 -3.01 21.11 -19.94
C ALA A 85 -1.63 20.75 -20.54
N HIS A 86 -0.96 19.71 -20.04
CA HIS A 86 0.36 19.29 -20.53
C HIS A 86 0.23 18.02 -21.38
N PRO A 87 0.52 18.09 -22.71
CA PRO A 87 0.25 16.99 -23.64
C PRO A 87 0.87 15.65 -23.21
N GLY A 88 2.10 15.65 -22.67
CA GLY A 88 2.77 14.42 -22.27
C GLY A 88 2.14 13.77 -21.03
N TRP A 89 1.57 14.55 -20.10
CA TRP A 89 0.85 14.03 -18.97
C TRP A 89 -0.55 13.56 -19.33
N GLU A 90 -1.22 14.24 -20.23
CA GLU A 90 -2.52 13.81 -20.77
C GLU A 90 -2.40 12.44 -21.45
N VAL A 91 -1.37 12.23 -22.27
CA VAL A 91 -1.08 10.93 -22.89
C VAL A 91 -0.88 9.86 -21.82
N ALA A 92 -0.05 10.12 -20.79
CA ALA A 92 0.19 9.16 -19.72
C ALA A 92 -1.08 8.81 -18.93
N MET A 93 -2.00 9.78 -18.71
CA MET A 93 -3.29 9.52 -18.07
C MET A 93 -4.20 8.65 -18.94
N ASN A 94 -4.26 8.93 -20.25
CA ASN A 94 -5.05 8.16 -21.19
C ASN A 94 -4.52 6.72 -21.36
N GLU A 95 -3.21 6.52 -21.34
CA GLU A 95 -2.59 5.19 -21.35
C GLU A 95 -3.01 4.37 -20.10
N GLU A 96 -2.99 4.99 -18.93
CA GLU A 96 -3.43 4.34 -17.69
C GLU A 96 -4.92 3.97 -17.74
N LEU A 97 -5.80 4.90 -18.15
CA LEU A 97 -7.22 4.62 -18.29
C LEU A 97 -7.48 3.50 -19.31
N THR A 98 -6.80 3.52 -20.43
CA THR A 98 -6.91 2.45 -21.43
C THR A 98 -6.54 1.10 -20.84
N ALA A 99 -5.46 1.03 -20.05
CA ALA A 99 -5.07 -0.20 -19.38
C ALA A 99 -6.12 -0.66 -18.34
N LEU A 100 -6.69 0.28 -17.59
CA LEU A 100 -7.74 -0.02 -16.61
C LEU A 100 -9.03 -0.54 -17.27
N HIS A 101 -9.43 0.06 -18.39
CA HIS A 101 -10.59 -0.39 -19.19
C HIS A 101 -10.34 -1.76 -19.84
N GLN A 102 -9.16 -1.99 -20.44
CA GLN A 102 -8.80 -3.27 -21.03
C GLN A 102 -8.80 -4.41 -20.01
N ASN A 103 -8.40 -4.13 -18.77
CA ASN A 103 -8.45 -5.08 -17.66
C ASN A 103 -9.84 -5.19 -17.02
N GLN A 104 -10.84 -4.46 -17.51
CA GLN A 104 -12.19 -4.44 -16.91
C GLN A 104 -12.13 -4.18 -15.40
N THR A 105 -11.34 -3.17 -15.00
CA THR A 105 -11.06 -2.89 -13.58
C THR A 105 -12.33 -2.51 -12.81
N TRP A 106 -13.29 -1.85 -13.49
CA TRP A 106 -14.58 -1.48 -12.93
C TRP A 106 -15.68 -1.46 -13.99
N ILE A 107 -16.91 -1.44 -13.51
CA ILE A 107 -18.10 -1.06 -14.27
C ILE A 107 -18.69 0.22 -13.70
N LEU A 108 -19.30 1.05 -14.55
CA LEU A 108 -20.02 2.23 -14.09
C LEU A 108 -21.43 1.85 -13.64
N VAL A 109 -21.81 2.24 -12.43
CA VAL A 109 -23.14 2.00 -11.87
C VAL A 109 -23.74 3.29 -11.34
N PRO A 110 -25.10 3.45 -11.39
CA PRO A 110 -25.75 4.59 -10.79
C PRO A 110 -25.41 4.69 -9.30
N ARG A 111 -25.12 5.89 -8.81
CA ARG A 111 -24.86 6.14 -7.40
C ARG A 111 -26.16 6.06 -6.60
N THR A 112 -26.20 5.28 -5.54
CA THR A 112 -27.29 5.19 -4.57
C THR A 112 -26.85 5.72 -3.21
N SER A 113 -27.83 6.03 -2.33
CA SER A 113 -27.54 6.64 -1.02
C SER A 113 -26.94 5.69 0.00
N ASP A 114 -27.07 4.40 -0.22
CA ASP A 114 -26.53 3.32 0.64
C ASP A 114 -25.10 2.91 0.30
N MET A 115 -24.57 3.37 -0.84
CA MET A 115 -23.19 3.07 -1.25
C MET A 115 -22.18 3.85 -0.43
N HIS A 116 -21.22 3.13 0.16
CA HIS A 116 -19.98 3.75 0.64
C HIS A 116 -19.04 3.96 -0.55
N VAL A 117 -18.84 5.22 -0.97
CA VAL A 117 -18.03 5.57 -2.14
C VAL A 117 -16.71 6.18 -1.71
N ILE A 118 -15.60 5.49 -1.99
CA ILE A 118 -14.27 5.99 -1.71
C ILE A 118 -13.80 6.94 -2.83
N GLY A 119 -12.92 7.88 -2.51
CA GLY A 119 -12.32 8.76 -3.51
C GLY A 119 -11.21 8.08 -4.30
N SER A 120 -10.82 8.72 -5.39
CA SER A 120 -9.63 8.39 -6.17
C SER A 120 -8.68 9.58 -6.30
N LYS A 121 -7.46 9.36 -6.75
CA LYS A 121 -6.48 10.39 -7.08
C LYS A 121 -5.53 9.92 -8.16
N TRP A 122 -4.96 10.87 -8.88
CA TRP A 122 -3.82 10.62 -9.76
C TRP A 122 -2.50 10.67 -8.99
N VAL A 123 -1.63 9.71 -9.25
CA VAL A 123 -0.22 9.72 -8.84
C VAL A 123 0.62 9.82 -10.10
N LEU A 124 1.33 10.94 -10.21
CA LEU A 124 2.14 11.27 -11.36
C LEU A 124 3.62 11.09 -10.99
N LYS A 125 4.41 10.53 -11.89
CA LYS A 125 5.84 10.29 -11.70
C LYS A 125 6.62 10.51 -13.00
N THR A 126 7.60 11.40 -12.95
CA THR A 126 8.61 11.54 -14.00
C THR A 126 9.66 10.46 -13.80
N LYS A 127 9.83 9.57 -14.76
CA LYS A 127 10.86 8.53 -14.75
C LYS A 127 12.04 9.00 -15.58
N LEU A 128 13.24 8.88 -14.99
CA LEU A 128 14.49 9.27 -15.61
C LEU A 128 15.33 8.03 -15.91
N LYS A 129 16.09 8.09 -17.00
CA LYS A 129 17.13 7.12 -17.31
C LYS A 129 18.34 7.31 -16.39
N PRO A 130 19.29 6.36 -16.34
CA PRO A 130 20.49 6.50 -15.53
C PRO A 130 21.36 7.73 -15.87
N ASP A 131 21.27 8.21 -17.11
CA ASP A 131 21.96 9.42 -17.58
C ASP A 131 21.26 10.74 -17.16
N GLY A 132 20.12 10.63 -16.45
CA GLY A 132 19.33 11.76 -16.01
C GLY A 132 18.38 12.34 -17.05
N SER A 133 18.34 11.81 -18.27
CA SER A 133 17.37 12.20 -19.30
C SER A 133 15.99 11.64 -19.01
N LEU A 134 14.95 12.25 -19.59
CA LEU A 134 13.57 11.76 -19.48
C LEU A 134 13.45 10.36 -20.09
N ASP A 135 13.01 9.40 -19.30
CA ASP A 135 12.59 8.09 -19.79
C ASP A 135 11.12 8.16 -20.23
N ARG A 136 10.23 8.43 -19.27
CA ARG A 136 8.79 8.54 -19.53
C ARG A 136 8.07 9.28 -18.40
N LEU A 137 6.89 9.80 -18.71
CA LEU A 137 5.92 10.25 -17.75
C LEU A 137 5.02 9.06 -17.39
N LYS A 138 4.73 8.87 -16.11
CA LYS A 138 3.89 7.78 -15.63
C LYS A 138 2.77 8.33 -14.78
N ALA A 139 1.52 8.04 -15.16
CA ALA A 139 0.34 8.30 -14.37
C ALA A 139 -0.22 6.99 -13.80
N ARG A 140 -0.84 7.05 -12.63
CA ARG A 140 -1.60 5.95 -12.02
C ARG A 140 -2.84 6.47 -11.34
N VAL A 141 -3.96 5.80 -11.54
CA VAL A 141 -5.15 5.97 -10.72
C VAL A 141 -4.96 5.20 -9.42
N VAL A 142 -5.14 5.88 -8.30
CA VAL A 142 -4.95 5.30 -6.96
C VAL A 142 -6.21 5.55 -6.13
N ALA A 143 -6.81 4.48 -5.62
CA ALA A 143 -7.93 4.58 -4.69
C ALA A 143 -7.47 5.19 -3.36
N LYS A 144 -8.34 5.97 -2.72
CA LYS A 144 -8.09 6.52 -1.38
C LYS A 144 -8.47 5.48 -0.32
N GLY A 145 -7.71 4.39 -0.23
CA GLY A 145 -7.98 3.27 0.66
C GLY A 145 -8.06 3.62 2.15
N PHE A 146 -7.56 4.79 2.55
CA PHE A 146 -7.73 5.28 3.92
C PHE A 146 -9.19 5.69 4.25
N HIS A 147 -10.06 5.81 3.23
CA HIS A 147 -11.49 5.98 3.42
C HIS A 147 -12.24 4.65 3.57
N GLN A 148 -11.60 3.52 3.27
CA GLN A 148 -12.23 2.21 3.38
C GLN A 148 -12.57 1.87 4.84
N ILE A 149 -13.77 1.32 5.04
CA ILE A 149 -14.31 0.92 6.34
C ILE A 149 -14.17 -0.60 6.47
N ASP A 150 -13.62 -1.04 7.61
CA ASP A 150 -13.49 -2.45 7.96
C ASP A 150 -14.86 -3.10 8.11
N GLY A 151 -15.04 -4.31 7.60
CA GLY A 151 -16.30 -5.04 7.59
C GLY A 151 -17.30 -4.58 6.52
N ILE A 152 -17.02 -3.48 5.78
CA ILE A 152 -17.85 -2.99 4.68
C ILE A 152 -17.09 -3.10 3.36
N ASP A 153 -15.95 -2.39 3.25
CA ASP A 153 -15.16 -2.34 2.01
C ASP A 153 -14.07 -3.41 1.95
N PHE A 154 -13.71 -3.98 3.08
CA PHE A 154 -12.73 -5.06 3.17
C PHE A 154 -12.94 -5.83 4.48
N THR A 155 -12.59 -7.11 4.49
CA THR A 155 -12.61 -7.96 5.68
C THR A 155 -11.20 -8.36 6.10
N GLU A 156 -10.34 -8.65 5.16
CA GLU A 156 -8.99 -9.12 5.41
C GLU A 156 -8.01 -8.49 4.44
N THR A 157 -6.93 -7.96 4.98
CA THR A 157 -5.93 -7.21 4.19
C THR A 157 -4.53 -7.80 4.28
N PHE A 158 -4.36 -8.88 5.06
CA PHE A 158 -3.06 -9.48 5.24
C PHE A 158 -2.48 -9.92 3.90
N SER A 159 -1.34 -9.35 3.53
CA SER A 159 -0.56 -9.71 2.36
C SER A 159 0.76 -10.30 2.80
N LEU A 160 1.08 -11.41 2.18
CA LEU A 160 2.35 -12.08 2.40
C LEU A 160 3.46 -11.28 1.73
N VAL A 161 4.49 -10.96 2.50
CA VAL A 161 5.72 -10.33 2.02
C VAL A 161 6.88 -11.26 2.33
N VAL A 162 7.69 -11.58 1.33
CA VAL A 162 8.84 -12.47 1.51
C VAL A 162 9.79 -11.97 2.59
N LYS A 163 10.21 -12.88 3.46
CA LYS A 163 11.13 -12.56 4.55
C LYS A 163 12.53 -12.24 4.00
N PRO A 164 13.23 -11.21 4.53
CA PRO A 164 14.61 -10.92 4.10
C PRO A 164 15.59 -12.10 4.25
N SER A 165 15.34 -12.98 5.24
CA SER A 165 16.11 -14.23 5.43
C SER A 165 15.92 -15.18 4.26
N THR A 166 14.69 -15.34 3.76
CA THR A 166 14.35 -16.19 2.62
C THR A 166 15.03 -15.71 1.34
N ILE A 167 14.98 -14.38 1.09
CA ILE A 167 15.67 -13.78 -0.06
C ILE A 167 17.17 -14.09 -0.02
N ARG A 168 17.82 -13.85 1.13
CA ARG A 168 19.25 -14.10 1.31
C ARG A 168 19.58 -15.57 1.10
N MET A 169 18.79 -16.48 1.68
CA MET A 169 18.99 -17.90 1.56
C MET A 169 18.92 -18.36 0.10
N VAL A 170 17.90 -17.92 -0.65
CA VAL A 170 17.72 -18.28 -2.06
C VAL A 170 18.86 -17.73 -2.93
N ILE A 171 19.22 -16.46 -2.74
CA ILE A 171 20.32 -15.85 -3.51
C ILE A 171 21.65 -16.54 -3.19
N THR A 172 21.94 -16.81 -1.90
CA THR A 172 23.18 -17.51 -1.50
C THR A 172 23.21 -18.93 -2.08
N GLY A 173 22.10 -19.67 -1.99
CA GLY A 173 21.98 -20.99 -2.57
C GLY A 173 22.22 -20.99 -4.09
N ALA A 174 21.59 -20.05 -4.80
CA ALA A 174 21.76 -19.92 -6.24
C ALA A 174 23.23 -19.58 -6.61
N LEU A 175 23.89 -18.69 -5.86
CA LEU A 175 25.30 -18.35 -6.09
C LEU A 175 26.23 -19.53 -5.83
N VAL A 176 26.04 -20.26 -4.73
CA VAL A 176 26.85 -21.45 -4.40
C VAL A 176 26.71 -22.54 -5.45
N GLN A 177 25.49 -22.74 -5.93
CA GLN A 177 25.17 -23.74 -6.95
C GLN A 177 25.41 -23.27 -8.39
N GLN A 178 25.87 -22.01 -8.56
CA GLN A 178 26.07 -21.36 -9.87
C GLN A 178 24.79 -21.34 -10.73
N TRP A 179 23.64 -21.23 -10.11
CA TRP A 179 22.35 -21.11 -10.80
C TRP A 179 22.17 -19.69 -11.34
N SER A 180 21.56 -19.60 -12.51
CA SER A 180 21.16 -18.30 -13.06
C SER A 180 20.04 -17.69 -12.21
N ILE A 181 20.07 -16.35 -12.04
CA ILE A 181 19.05 -15.59 -11.34
C ILE A 181 18.44 -14.60 -12.31
N ARG A 182 17.12 -14.57 -12.39
CA ARG A 182 16.36 -13.56 -13.14
C ARG A 182 15.46 -12.77 -12.21
N GLN A 183 15.40 -11.46 -12.46
CA GLN A 183 14.39 -10.59 -11.90
C GLN A 183 13.37 -10.25 -12.97
N LEU A 184 12.10 -10.41 -12.65
CA LEU A 184 10.95 -10.10 -13.49
C LEU A 184 10.08 -9.07 -12.76
N ASP A 185 9.51 -8.12 -13.50
CA ASP A 185 8.56 -7.12 -13.01
C ASP A 185 7.20 -7.39 -13.65
N VAL A 186 6.16 -7.52 -12.84
CA VAL A 186 4.80 -7.72 -13.34
C VAL A 186 4.11 -6.37 -13.50
N LYS A 187 3.99 -5.93 -14.74
CA LYS A 187 3.31 -4.68 -15.05
C LYS A 187 1.87 -4.70 -14.53
N ASN A 188 1.53 -3.71 -13.70
CA ASN A 188 0.19 -3.53 -13.14
C ASN A 188 -0.34 -4.76 -12.37
N ALA A 189 0.52 -5.40 -11.58
CA ALA A 189 0.26 -6.66 -10.87
C ALA A 189 -1.10 -6.69 -10.15
N PHE A 190 -1.47 -5.63 -9.43
CA PHE A 190 -2.72 -5.59 -8.70
C PHE A 190 -3.97 -5.75 -9.59
N LEU A 191 -3.93 -5.29 -10.84
CA LEU A 191 -5.07 -5.40 -11.76
C LEU A 191 -5.44 -6.85 -12.13
N TYR A 192 -4.59 -7.83 -11.81
CA TYR A 192 -4.92 -9.24 -11.98
C TYR A 192 -5.74 -9.80 -10.82
N GLY A 193 -5.64 -9.18 -9.62
CA GLY A 193 -6.41 -9.62 -8.45
C GLY A 193 -7.89 -9.32 -8.59
N PHE A 194 -8.74 -10.30 -8.32
CA PHE A 194 -10.19 -10.12 -8.27
C PHE A 194 -10.62 -9.65 -6.87
N LEU A 195 -11.62 -8.80 -6.84
CA LEU A 195 -12.24 -8.38 -5.59
C LEU A 195 -13.51 -9.20 -5.37
N SER A 196 -13.69 -9.68 -4.15
CA SER A 196 -14.91 -10.36 -3.69
C SER A 196 -15.90 -9.38 -3.07
N GLU A 197 -15.41 -8.24 -2.58
CA GLU A 197 -16.18 -7.21 -1.91
C GLU A 197 -16.75 -6.20 -2.90
N ASP A 198 -17.91 -5.65 -2.59
CA ASP A 198 -18.52 -4.57 -3.35
C ASP A 198 -17.90 -3.23 -2.99
N ILE A 199 -16.90 -2.80 -3.76
CA ILE A 199 -16.20 -1.53 -3.55
C ILE A 199 -16.64 -0.53 -4.61
N PHE A 200 -17.10 0.63 -4.16
CA PHE A 200 -17.48 1.74 -5.01
C PHE A 200 -16.47 2.89 -4.88
N MET A 201 -16.05 3.42 -6.01
CA MET A 201 -15.04 4.47 -6.10
C MET A 201 -15.51 5.61 -7.01
N GLU A 202 -15.23 6.85 -6.62
CA GLU A 202 -15.42 8.01 -7.52
C GLU A 202 -14.64 7.80 -8.82
N GLN A 203 -15.22 8.22 -9.94
CA GLN A 203 -14.50 8.22 -11.21
C GLN A 203 -13.19 9.02 -11.10
N PRO A 204 -12.15 8.66 -11.87
CA PRO A 204 -10.89 9.38 -11.85
C PRO A 204 -11.06 10.88 -12.10
N PRO A 205 -10.49 11.75 -11.23
CA PRO A 205 -10.69 13.19 -11.32
C PRO A 205 -10.26 13.76 -12.68
N GLY A 206 -11.17 14.54 -13.32
CA GLY A 206 -10.96 15.15 -14.63
C GLY A 206 -11.13 14.22 -15.83
N MET A 207 -11.46 12.95 -15.60
CA MET A 207 -11.63 11.91 -16.61
C MET A 207 -12.96 11.15 -16.41
N SER A 208 -13.99 11.85 -15.95
CA SER A 208 -15.33 11.26 -15.80
C SER A 208 -15.97 10.97 -17.16
N ASP A 209 -16.70 9.86 -17.23
CA ASP A 209 -17.46 9.48 -18.44
C ASP A 209 -18.50 10.54 -18.77
N SER A 210 -18.52 10.99 -20.02
CA SER A 210 -19.42 12.05 -20.48
C SER A 210 -20.89 11.62 -20.56
N GLN A 211 -21.17 10.34 -20.75
CA GLN A 211 -22.53 9.79 -20.80
C GLN A 211 -23.08 9.50 -19.40
N TYR A 212 -22.16 9.16 -18.46
CA TYR A 212 -22.51 8.76 -17.08
C TYR A 212 -21.75 9.57 -16.03
N PRO A 213 -21.82 10.91 -16.02
CA PRO A 213 -20.97 11.77 -15.18
C PRO A 213 -21.25 11.60 -13.67
N THR A 214 -22.45 11.14 -13.30
CA THR A 214 -22.87 10.93 -11.90
C THR A 214 -22.71 9.49 -11.40
N HIS A 215 -22.32 8.57 -12.29
CA HIS A 215 -22.09 7.18 -11.93
C HIS A 215 -20.77 7.02 -11.16
N VAL A 216 -20.70 5.94 -10.40
CA VAL A 216 -19.49 5.54 -9.66
C VAL A 216 -18.92 4.26 -10.26
N CYS A 217 -17.63 4.05 -10.04
CA CYS A 217 -16.92 2.84 -10.42
C CYS A 217 -17.20 1.75 -9.39
N LYS A 218 -17.92 0.69 -9.74
CA LYS A 218 -17.93 -0.55 -8.97
C LYS A 218 -16.71 -1.36 -9.38
N LEU A 219 -15.75 -1.49 -8.47
CA LEU A 219 -14.47 -2.17 -8.74
C LEU A 219 -14.69 -3.67 -8.85
N GLN A 220 -14.13 -4.28 -9.89
CA GLN A 220 -14.10 -5.73 -10.12
C GLN A 220 -12.72 -6.32 -9.89
N ARG A 221 -11.70 -5.47 -10.04
CA ARG A 221 -10.31 -5.82 -9.86
C ARG A 221 -9.64 -4.92 -8.84
N ALA A 222 -8.61 -5.46 -8.20
CA ALA A 222 -7.81 -4.70 -7.27
C ALA A 222 -7.11 -3.52 -7.96
N LEU A 223 -7.03 -2.41 -7.26
CA LEU A 223 -6.42 -1.16 -7.72
C LEU A 223 -5.42 -0.69 -6.68
N TYR A 224 -4.39 0.02 -7.15
CA TYR A 224 -3.44 0.67 -6.24
C TYR A 224 -4.16 1.54 -5.20
N GLY A 225 -3.73 1.42 -3.95
CA GLY A 225 -4.28 2.18 -2.83
C GLY A 225 -5.37 1.48 -2.03
N LEU A 226 -5.99 0.41 -2.54
CA LEU A 226 -6.89 -0.43 -1.76
C LEU A 226 -6.12 -1.24 -0.73
N LYS A 227 -6.68 -1.42 0.47
CA LYS A 227 -6.06 -2.17 1.55
C LYS A 227 -5.87 -3.65 1.22
N GLN A 228 -6.83 -4.26 0.53
CA GLN A 228 -6.79 -5.68 0.12
C GLN A 228 -6.12 -5.94 -1.23
N ALA A 229 -5.66 -4.92 -1.97
CA ALA A 229 -5.08 -5.12 -3.30
C ALA A 229 -3.87 -6.06 -3.31
N PRO A 230 -2.92 -5.97 -2.35
CA PRO A 230 -1.79 -6.89 -2.31
C PRO A 230 -2.22 -8.34 -2.09
N ARG A 231 -3.25 -8.57 -1.26
CA ARG A 231 -3.80 -9.90 -1.02
C ARG A 231 -4.47 -10.47 -2.27
N ALA A 232 -5.39 -9.72 -2.88
CA ALA A 232 -6.11 -10.16 -4.08
C ALA A 232 -5.14 -10.53 -5.23
N TRP A 233 -4.06 -9.77 -5.38
CA TRP A 233 -2.97 -10.10 -6.31
C TRP A 233 -2.26 -11.40 -5.93
N PHE A 234 -1.87 -11.55 -4.65
CA PHE A 234 -1.19 -12.75 -4.18
C PHE A 234 -2.06 -14.00 -4.39
N ASP A 235 -3.34 -13.95 -4.04
CA ASP A 235 -4.26 -15.08 -4.17
C ASP A 235 -4.42 -15.52 -5.64
N TRP A 236 -4.53 -14.54 -6.55
CA TRP A 236 -4.57 -14.82 -7.98
C TRP A 236 -3.27 -15.45 -8.46
N PHE A 237 -2.12 -14.89 -8.09
CA PHE A 237 -0.80 -15.37 -8.54
C PHE A 237 -0.47 -16.74 -7.94
N ASN A 238 -0.78 -16.98 -6.68
CA ASN A 238 -0.65 -18.27 -6.03
C ASN A 238 -1.47 -19.34 -6.79
N THR A 239 -2.75 -19.04 -7.07
CA THR A 239 -3.62 -19.95 -7.82
C THR A 239 -3.06 -20.24 -9.22
N PHE A 240 -2.50 -19.22 -9.87
CA PHE A 240 -1.84 -19.39 -11.16
C PHE A 240 -0.63 -20.32 -11.06
N LEU A 241 0.28 -20.09 -10.12
CA LEU A 241 1.50 -20.92 -9.98
C LEU A 241 1.20 -22.36 -9.60
N LEU A 242 0.20 -22.60 -8.73
CA LEU A 242 -0.22 -23.96 -8.37
C LEU A 242 -0.66 -24.76 -9.60
N LYS A 243 -1.34 -24.13 -10.58
CA LYS A 243 -1.73 -24.79 -11.86
C LYS A 243 -0.52 -25.17 -12.71
N TYR A 244 0.61 -24.51 -12.55
CA TYR A 244 1.85 -24.79 -13.26
C TYR A 244 2.79 -25.72 -12.49
N GLY A 245 2.31 -26.37 -11.42
CA GLY A 245 3.06 -27.37 -10.67
C GLY A 245 4.05 -26.79 -9.66
N PHE A 246 3.94 -25.51 -9.33
CA PHE A 246 4.62 -24.96 -8.18
C PHE A 246 3.86 -25.31 -6.89
N PHE A 247 4.58 -25.45 -5.81
CA PHE A 247 4.01 -25.50 -4.46
C PHE A 247 4.57 -24.39 -3.60
N CYS A 248 3.75 -23.91 -2.69
CA CYS A 248 4.09 -22.85 -1.76
C CYS A 248 4.84 -23.42 -0.56
N SER A 249 5.89 -22.75 -0.11
CA SER A 249 6.63 -23.15 1.10
C SER A 249 5.82 -22.83 2.36
N LEU A 250 5.76 -23.78 3.30
CA LEU A 250 5.13 -23.56 4.61
C LEU A 250 5.90 -22.55 5.48
N ALA A 251 7.22 -22.42 5.27
CA ALA A 251 8.06 -21.52 6.05
C ALA A 251 7.93 -20.06 5.61
N ASP A 252 7.72 -19.84 4.32
CA ASP A 252 7.50 -18.52 3.71
C ASP A 252 6.58 -18.67 2.51
N PRO A 253 5.31 -18.30 2.61
CA PRO A 253 4.35 -18.46 1.53
C PRO A 253 4.65 -17.66 0.25
N SER A 254 5.57 -16.69 0.31
CA SER A 254 6.05 -15.96 -0.87
C SER A 254 7.15 -16.73 -1.63
N LEU A 255 7.57 -17.89 -1.13
CA LEU A 255 8.52 -18.81 -1.75
C LEU A 255 7.77 -19.96 -2.42
N PHE A 256 7.89 -20.04 -3.73
CA PHE A 256 7.31 -21.10 -4.56
C PHE A 256 8.42 -21.97 -5.12
N ILE A 257 8.18 -23.28 -5.14
CA ILE A 257 9.14 -24.27 -5.61
C ILE A 257 8.42 -25.18 -6.61
N SER A 258 9.10 -25.55 -7.69
CA SER A 258 8.66 -26.57 -8.62
C SER A 258 9.79 -27.56 -8.87
N HIS A 259 9.48 -28.84 -8.85
CA HIS A 259 10.39 -29.92 -9.21
C HIS A 259 9.88 -30.61 -10.45
N THR A 260 10.73 -30.70 -11.45
CA THR A 260 10.44 -31.39 -12.70
C THR A 260 11.58 -32.38 -13.02
N ASP A 261 11.38 -33.30 -13.96
CA ASP A 261 12.43 -34.20 -14.45
C ASP A 261 13.63 -33.45 -15.05
N HIS A 262 13.42 -32.17 -15.43
CA HIS A 262 14.46 -31.32 -16.03
C HIS A 262 15.19 -30.45 -15.03
N GLY A 263 14.77 -30.44 -13.76
CA GLY A 263 15.37 -29.65 -12.71
C GLY A 263 14.38 -28.96 -11.77
N SER A 264 14.92 -28.20 -10.84
CA SER A 264 14.16 -27.46 -9.83
C SER A 264 14.11 -25.98 -10.16
N LEU A 265 12.97 -25.37 -9.97
CA LEU A 265 12.75 -23.92 -10.04
C LEU A 265 12.38 -23.39 -8.67
N ILE A 266 12.91 -22.23 -8.33
CA ILE A 266 12.60 -21.48 -7.12
C ILE A 266 12.16 -20.08 -7.54
N LEU A 267 10.99 -19.67 -7.09
CA LEU A 267 10.41 -18.36 -7.35
C LEU A 267 10.12 -17.65 -6.03
N LEU A 268 10.59 -16.42 -5.88
CA LEU A 268 10.26 -15.52 -4.80
C LEU A 268 9.37 -14.40 -5.32
N LEU A 269 8.24 -14.20 -4.67
CA LEU A 269 7.33 -13.12 -4.98
C LEU A 269 7.48 -11.98 -3.97
N TYR A 270 7.80 -10.78 -4.45
CA TYR A 270 7.79 -9.55 -3.67
C TYR A 270 6.90 -8.50 -4.33
N VAL A 271 5.63 -8.52 -4.00
CA VAL A 271 4.59 -7.66 -4.60
C VAL A 271 4.55 -7.84 -6.13
N ASP A 272 5.09 -6.90 -6.91
CA ASP A 272 5.20 -6.91 -8.37
C ASP A 272 6.56 -7.42 -8.89
N ASP A 273 7.55 -7.56 -8.02
CA ASP A 273 8.86 -8.10 -8.33
C ASP A 273 8.91 -9.62 -8.11
N ILE A 274 9.42 -10.34 -9.09
CA ILE A 274 9.64 -11.79 -9.02
C ILE A 274 11.13 -12.07 -9.18
N LEU A 275 11.69 -12.86 -8.29
CA LEU A 275 13.01 -13.44 -8.46
C LEU A 275 12.88 -14.91 -8.79
N LEU A 276 13.41 -15.32 -9.94
CA LEU A 276 13.38 -16.69 -10.42
C LEU A 276 14.80 -17.25 -10.53
N THR A 277 15.02 -18.45 -10.01
CA THR A 277 16.27 -19.19 -10.12
C THR A 277 16.00 -20.69 -10.20
N GLY A 278 17.00 -21.47 -10.58
CA GLY A 278 16.82 -22.93 -10.67
C GLY A 278 18.05 -23.67 -11.14
N SER A 279 18.01 -24.99 -10.99
CA SER A 279 19.13 -25.88 -11.32
C SER A 279 19.39 -26.04 -12.81
N ASN A 280 18.45 -25.64 -13.67
CA ASN A 280 18.57 -25.70 -15.12
C ASN A 280 18.33 -24.31 -15.72
N ALA A 281 19.38 -23.75 -16.35
CA ALA A 281 19.32 -22.43 -16.95
C ALA A 281 18.25 -22.30 -18.06
N THR A 282 17.95 -23.38 -18.78
CA THR A 282 16.93 -23.40 -19.83
C THR A 282 15.52 -23.22 -19.26
N LEU A 283 15.28 -23.68 -18.03
CA LEU A 283 13.98 -23.49 -17.35
C LEU A 283 13.82 -22.07 -16.80
N VAL A 284 14.92 -21.37 -16.58
CA VAL A 284 14.94 -20.00 -16.04
C VAL A 284 14.87 -18.95 -17.17
N THR A 285 15.06 -19.36 -18.43
CA THR A 285 15.06 -18.48 -19.62
C THR A 285 13.67 -18.18 -20.11
#